data_65b5069e8f0ca2dcc792fad7ee12a74a
#
_entry.id   65b5069e8f0ca2dcc792fad7ee12a74a
#
_cell.length_a   1.000
_cell.length_b   1.000
_cell.length_c   1.000
_cell.angle_alpha   90.00
_cell.angle_beta   90.00
_cell.angle_gamma   90.00
#
_symmetry.space_group_name_H-M   'P 1'
#
loop_
_entity.id
_entity.type
_entity.pdbx_description
1 polymer ?
#
loop_
_entity_poly.entity_id
_entity_poly.type
_entity_poly.pdbx_seq_one_letter_code
_entity_poly.pdbx_strand_id
1 'polypeptide(L)'
;MKLLENHNVILTGASRGIGRGIALKLAEQGANVAFTYLSSEAKAKELEAELQAKGVKAKAYHSDAADYKAAEQLITDVQADFGKIDSLINNAGITKDGLLMRMSEEQFDDVIKANLKSVFNTTKAVQRAMLKERKGSIINITSVVGIRGNAGQANYAASKAGIIGFTKSVALELGSRSIRCNAVAPGFIETEMTAVLDEKVVAGWREGIPLKRGGTPEDVANAVVFLASDWSSYITGQVLQVDGGMLT
;
A
#
# COMPACT_ATOMS: atom_id res chain seq x y z
N MET A 1 -23.89 -4.95 3.49
CA MET A 1 -23.10 -5.23 4.70
C MET A 1 -21.73 -4.58 4.51
N LYS A 2 -21.29 -3.72 5.43
CA LYS A 2 -19.98 -3.09 5.38
C LYS A 2 -18.95 -4.00 6.07
N LEU A 3 -17.85 -4.32 5.40
CA LEU A 3 -16.84 -5.27 5.89
C LEU A 3 -15.90 -4.69 6.97
N LEU A 4 -15.78 -3.36 7.02
CA LEU A 4 -14.80 -2.65 7.86
C LEU A 4 -15.47 -1.59 8.75
N GLU A 5 -16.70 -1.82 9.15
CA GLU A 5 -17.44 -0.86 9.99
C GLU A 5 -16.69 -0.62 11.31
N ASN A 6 -16.42 0.65 11.63
CA ASN A 6 -15.63 1.08 12.79
C ASN A 6 -14.16 0.58 12.83
N HIS A 7 -13.61 0.10 11.71
CA HIS A 7 -12.20 -0.22 11.57
C HIS A 7 -11.39 1.07 11.42
N ASN A 8 -10.30 1.22 12.15
CA ASN A 8 -9.38 2.35 12.02
C ASN A 8 -8.15 1.91 11.22
N VAL A 9 -7.97 2.50 10.05
CA VAL A 9 -6.94 2.13 9.09
C VAL A 9 -5.94 3.26 8.91
N ILE A 10 -4.65 2.93 8.93
CA ILE A 10 -3.58 3.83 8.47
C ILE A 10 -3.21 3.43 7.03
N LEU A 11 -3.19 4.40 6.13
CA LEU A 11 -2.80 4.21 4.73
C LEU A 11 -1.71 5.20 4.34
N THR A 12 -0.55 4.73 3.92
CA THR A 12 0.53 5.61 3.47
C THR A 12 0.40 5.95 1.98
N GLY A 13 0.60 7.25 1.63
CA GLY A 13 0.65 7.68 0.22
C GLY A 13 -0.70 7.61 -0.51
N ALA A 14 -1.76 8.21 0.06
CA ALA A 14 -3.12 8.09 -0.47
C ALA A 14 -3.56 9.21 -1.41
N SER A 15 -2.76 10.26 -1.67
CA SER A 15 -3.21 11.44 -2.40
C SER A 15 -3.54 11.22 -3.88
N ARG A 16 -3.17 10.07 -4.47
CA ARG A 16 -3.41 9.74 -5.90
C ARG A 16 -3.34 8.24 -6.17
N GLY A 17 -3.71 7.86 -7.40
CA GLY A 17 -3.51 6.52 -7.96
C GLY A 17 -4.12 5.40 -7.10
N ILE A 18 -3.36 4.32 -6.91
CA ILE A 18 -3.79 3.14 -6.14
C ILE A 18 -4.15 3.53 -4.71
N GLY A 19 -3.34 4.36 -4.05
CA GLY A 19 -3.61 4.79 -2.67
C GLY A 19 -4.94 5.53 -2.52
N ARG A 20 -5.30 6.41 -3.46
CA ARG A 20 -6.59 7.08 -3.46
C ARG A 20 -7.75 6.09 -3.65
N GLY A 21 -7.62 5.15 -4.60
CA GLY A 21 -8.62 4.10 -4.79
C GLY A 21 -8.81 3.23 -3.54
N ILE A 22 -7.73 2.88 -2.87
CA ILE A 22 -7.79 2.14 -1.59
C ILE A 22 -8.53 2.95 -0.53
N ALA A 23 -8.19 4.25 -0.34
CA ALA A 23 -8.85 5.10 0.65
C ALA A 23 -10.36 5.19 0.43
N LEU A 24 -10.79 5.41 -0.81
CA LEU A 24 -12.21 5.50 -1.18
C LEU A 24 -12.94 4.18 -0.89
N LYS A 25 -12.36 3.05 -1.26
CA LYS A 25 -12.97 1.74 -1.04
C LYS A 25 -13.06 1.37 0.44
N LEU A 26 -12.03 1.70 1.23
CA LEU A 26 -12.05 1.53 2.67
C LEU A 26 -13.21 2.30 3.31
N ALA A 27 -13.40 3.57 2.94
CA ALA A 27 -14.49 4.40 3.43
C ALA A 27 -15.87 3.86 3.00
N GLU A 28 -16.01 3.37 1.77
CA GLU A 28 -17.24 2.70 1.30
C GLU A 28 -17.59 1.47 2.15
N GLN A 29 -16.57 0.77 2.63
CA GLN A 29 -16.72 -0.39 3.51
C GLN A 29 -16.83 0.00 5.00
N GLY A 30 -16.92 1.30 5.33
CA GLY A 30 -17.18 1.81 6.68
C GLY A 30 -15.95 1.98 7.54
N ALA A 31 -14.74 1.88 6.97
CA ALA A 31 -13.51 2.12 7.70
C ALA A 31 -13.27 3.62 7.93
N ASN A 32 -12.79 3.97 9.11
CA ASN A 32 -12.17 5.26 9.38
C ASN A 32 -10.75 5.26 8.81
N VAL A 33 -10.34 6.33 8.13
CA VAL A 33 -9.11 6.36 7.37
C VAL A 33 -8.19 7.50 7.81
N ALA A 34 -7.09 7.15 8.47
CA ALA A 34 -5.94 8.02 8.66
C ALA A 34 -4.98 7.80 7.49
N PHE A 35 -4.65 8.82 6.73
CA PHE A 35 -3.79 8.64 5.57
C PHE A 35 -2.69 9.69 5.47
N THR A 36 -1.57 9.32 4.83
CA THR A 36 -0.44 10.23 4.69
C THR A 36 -0.29 10.80 3.30
N TYR A 37 0.27 11.99 3.25
CA TYR A 37 0.78 12.64 2.04
C TYR A 37 2.15 13.27 2.33
N LEU A 38 2.95 13.52 1.29
CA LEU A 38 4.26 14.17 1.42
C LEU A 38 4.27 15.58 0.79
N SER A 39 3.78 15.73 -0.44
CA SER A 39 3.90 17.00 -1.19
C SER A 39 2.57 17.56 -1.69
N SER A 40 1.50 16.79 -1.68
CA SER A 40 0.23 17.16 -2.34
C SER A 40 -0.86 17.48 -1.32
N GLU A 41 -0.67 18.55 -0.51
CA GLU A 41 -1.60 18.92 0.56
C GLU A 41 -3.02 19.21 0.03
N ALA A 42 -3.15 19.94 -1.09
CA ALA A 42 -4.46 20.24 -1.67
C ALA A 42 -5.24 18.98 -2.04
N LYS A 43 -4.60 18.01 -2.72
CA LYS A 43 -5.21 16.71 -3.05
C LYS A 43 -5.52 15.87 -1.79
N ALA A 44 -4.71 16.00 -0.76
CA ALA A 44 -4.96 15.30 0.50
C ALA A 44 -6.19 15.88 1.22
N LYS A 45 -6.36 17.19 1.26
CA LYS A 45 -7.56 17.84 1.83
C LYS A 45 -8.82 17.54 1.03
N GLU A 46 -8.73 17.51 -0.30
CA GLU A 46 -9.84 17.10 -1.17
C GLU A 46 -10.28 15.67 -0.84
N LEU A 47 -9.33 14.73 -0.79
CA LEU A 47 -9.62 13.34 -0.45
C LEU A 47 -10.20 13.21 0.97
N GLU A 48 -9.66 13.94 1.95
CA GLU A 48 -10.18 13.96 3.32
C GLU A 48 -11.67 14.33 3.35
N ALA A 49 -12.03 15.42 2.67
CA ALA A 49 -13.42 15.86 2.57
C ALA A 49 -14.32 14.82 1.87
N GLU A 50 -13.82 14.20 0.78
CA GLU A 50 -14.53 13.15 0.06
C GLU A 50 -14.80 11.91 0.93
N LEU A 51 -13.81 11.50 1.73
CA LEU A 51 -13.97 10.37 2.65
C LEU A 51 -14.97 10.71 3.77
N GLN A 52 -14.89 11.91 4.34
CA GLN A 52 -15.81 12.37 5.37
C GLN A 52 -17.26 12.45 4.85
N ALA A 53 -17.45 12.84 3.59
CA ALA A 53 -18.76 12.85 2.94
C ALA A 53 -19.39 11.44 2.81
N LYS A 54 -18.57 10.35 2.87
CA LYS A 54 -19.06 8.97 2.94
C LYS A 54 -19.50 8.54 4.36
N GLY A 55 -19.42 9.45 5.33
CA GLY A 55 -19.88 9.24 6.72
C GLY A 55 -18.87 8.52 7.62
N VAL A 56 -17.60 8.47 7.24
CA VAL A 56 -16.53 7.91 8.05
C VAL A 56 -15.61 9.01 8.61
N LYS A 57 -14.90 8.72 9.68
CA LYS A 57 -13.83 9.60 10.15
C LYS A 57 -12.65 9.49 9.21
N ALA A 58 -12.17 10.63 8.70
CA ALA A 58 -10.98 10.68 7.86
C ALA A 58 -10.10 11.86 8.25
N LYS A 59 -8.77 11.67 8.23
CA LYS A 59 -7.79 12.72 8.49
C LYS A 59 -6.51 12.49 7.70
N ALA A 60 -6.04 13.56 7.05
CA ALA A 60 -4.78 13.59 6.33
C ALA A 60 -3.64 14.02 7.24
N TYR A 61 -2.49 13.33 7.15
CA TYR A 61 -1.27 13.64 7.90
C TYR A 61 -0.12 13.91 6.94
N HIS A 62 0.58 15.00 7.14
CA HIS A 62 1.85 15.24 6.46
C HIS A 62 2.92 14.38 7.16
N SER A 63 3.40 13.32 6.50
CA SER A 63 4.38 12.41 7.09
C SER A 63 5.20 11.72 6.01
N ASP A 64 6.53 11.75 6.16
CA ASP A 64 7.46 10.96 5.35
C ASP A 64 7.65 9.58 5.98
N ALA A 65 7.06 8.56 5.37
CA ALA A 65 7.21 7.18 5.83
C ALA A 65 8.69 6.68 5.78
N ALA A 66 9.54 7.32 4.99
CA ALA A 66 10.97 7.00 4.94
C ALA A 66 11.77 7.54 6.13
N ASP A 67 11.20 8.44 6.94
CA ASP A 67 11.73 8.91 8.21
C ASP A 67 11.11 8.12 9.37
N TYR A 68 11.97 7.49 10.18
CA TYR A 68 11.50 6.65 11.28
C TYR A 68 10.80 7.45 12.39
N LYS A 69 11.31 8.64 12.71
CA LYS A 69 10.70 9.52 13.73
C LYS A 69 9.35 10.05 13.28
N ALA A 70 9.22 10.40 11.99
CA ALA A 70 7.94 10.79 11.42
C ALA A 70 6.92 9.65 11.45
N ALA A 71 7.36 8.40 11.21
CA ALA A 71 6.50 7.24 11.34
C ALA A 71 6.04 7.00 12.80
N GLU A 72 6.92 7.13 13.79
CA GLU A 72 6.55 7.03 15.22
C GLU A 72 5.57 8.13 15.64
N GLN A 73 5.80 9.37 15.20
CA GLN A 73 4.90 10.49 15.46
C GLN A 73 3.53 10.27 14.83
N LEU A 74 3.49 9.79 13.58
CA LEU A 74 2.23 9.45 12.90
C LEU A 74 1.39 8.45 13.71
N ILE A 75 2.00 7.38 14.21
CA ILE A 75 1.28 6.38 15.01
C ILE A 75 0.73 7.01 16.30
N THR A 76 1.52 7.87 16.95
CA THR A 76 1.10 8.58 18.16
C THR A 76 -0.11 9.49 17.88
N ASP A 77 -0.05 10.27 16.81
CA ASP A 77 -1.11 11.21 16.43
C ASP A 77 -2.39 10.46 16.02
N VAL A 78 -2.25 9.37 15.24
CA VAL A 78 -3.40 8.54 14.87
C VAL A 78 -4.04 7.87 16.09
N GLN A 79 -3.25 7.39 17.05
CA GLN A 79 -3.81 6.84 18.29
C GLN A 79 -4.55 7.88 19.11
N ALA A 80 -4.06 9.12 19.17
CA ALA A 80 -4.75 10.21 19.84
C ALA A 80 -6.07 10.58 19.16
N ASP A 81 -6.08 10.60 17.83
CA ASP A 81 -7.27 10.98 17.06
C ASP A 81 -8.28 9.84 16.91
N PHE A 82 -7.84 8.61 16.63
CA PHE A 82 -8.69 7.45 16.25
C PHE A 82 -8.79 6.38 17.34
N GLY A 83 -7.92 6.41 18.34
CA GLY A 83 -7.83 5.35 19.36
C GLY A 83 -7.02 4.14 18.88
N LYS A 84 -7.64 2.96 18.82
CA LYS A 84 -6.97 1.74 18.33
C LYS A 84 -6.66 1.82 16.83
N ILE A 85 -5.69 1.03 16.38
CA ILE A 85 -5.34 0.88 14.97
C ILE A 85 -5.58 -0.59 14.59
N ASP A 86 -6.53 -0.82 13.68
CA ASP A 86 -6.91 -2.18 13.25
C ASP A 86 -6.09 -2.64 12.04
N SER A 87 -5.75 -1.73 11.11
CA SER A 87 -4.95 -2.08 9.94
C SER A 87 -3.93 -1.00 9.59
N LEU A 88 -2.78 -1.45 9.05
CA LEU A 88 -1.77 -0.61 8.42
C LEU A 88 -1.61 -1.03 6.96
N ILE A 89 -1.75 -0.08 6.04
CA ILE A 89 -1.55 -0.31 4.60
C ILE A 89 -0.35 0.51 4.15
N ASN A 90 0.74 -0.17 3.83
CA ASN A 90 1.97 0.42 3.31
C ASN A 90 1.88 0.50 1.79
N ASN A 91 1.48 1.66 1.27
CA ASN A 91 1.31 1.90 -0.16
C ASN A 91 2.30 2.94 -0.70
N ALA A 92 2.82 3.84 0.12
CA ALA A 92 3.76 4.86 -0.32
C ALA A 92 4.97 4.26 -1.06
N GLY A 93 5.34 4.87 -2.18
CA GLY A 93 6.50 4.43 -2.95
C GLY A 93 6.72 5.28 -4.19
N ILE A 94 7.91 5.13 -4.77
CA ILE A 94 8.37 5.83 -5.97
C ILE A 94 9.00 4.85 -6.95
N THR A 95 9.13 5.28 -8.20
CA THR A 95 9.99 4.66 -9.22
C THR A 95 11.04 5.68 -9.68
N LYS A 96 12.24 5.20 -9.98
CA LYS A 96 13.30 5.93 -10.68
C LYS A 96 13.93 4.96 -11.69
N ASP A 97 13.20 4.79 -12.79
CA ASP A 97 13.50 3.78 -13.80
C ASP A 97 14.70 4.19 -14.66
N GLY A 98 15.52 3.22 -15.04
CA GLY A 98 16.67 3.39 -15.89
C GLY A 98 17.44 2.08 -16.06
N LEU A 99 18.13 1.90 -17.21
CA LEU A 99 19.00 0.74 -17.41
C LEU A 99 20.10 0.71 -16.34
N LEU A 100 20.45 -0.46 -15.82
CA LEU A 100 21.40 -0.63 -14.73
C LEU A 100 22.72 0.10 -14.98
N MET A 101 23.25 0.07 -16.21
CA MET A 101 24.48 0.76 -16.58
C MET A 101 24.43 2.30 -16.47
N ARG A 102 23.22 2.89 -16.39
CA ARG A 102 23.00 4.33 -16.27
C ARG A 102 22.37 4.73 -14.94
N MET A 103 22.00 3.75 -14.11
CA MET A 103 21.36 3.98 -12.81
C MET A 103 22.41 4.51 -11.83
N SER A 104 22.17 5.66 -11.23
CA SER A 104 23.04 6.20 -10.19
C SER A 104 22.78 5.51 -8.83
N GLU A 105 23.78 5.54 -7.95
CA GLU A 105 23.65 5.09 -6.57
C GLU A 105 22.50 5.81 -5.86
N GLU A 106 22.38 7.13 -6.04
CA GLU A 106 21.30 7.94 -5.49
C GLU A 106 19.91 7.46 -5.94
N GLN A 107 19.75 7.13 -7.24
CA GLN A 107 18.47 6.60 -7.75
C GLN A 107 18.13 5.25 -7.12
N PHE A 108 19.12 4.41 -6.87
CA PHE A 108 18.94 3.13 -6.19
C PHE A 108 18.53 3.35 -4.72
N ASP A 109 19.30 4.14 -3.99
CA ASP A 109 19.09 4.39 -2.56
C ASP A 109 17.76 5.08 -2.28
N ASP A 110 17.37 6.05 -3.08
CA ASP A 110 16.10 6.74 -2.95
C ASP A 110 14.90 5.78 -3.07
N VAL A 111 14.97 4.84 -4.03
CA VAL A 111 13.90 3.85 -4.22
C VAL A 111 13.88 2.85 -3.06
N ILE A 112 15.02 2.37 -2.60
CA ILE A 112 15.10 1.49 -1.43
C ILE A 112 14.57 2.21 -0.18
N LYS A 113 14.98 3.45 0.02
CA LYS A 113 14.55 4.28 1.15
C LYS A 113 13.04 4.54 1.13
N ALA A 114 12.51 4.98 -0.01
CA ALA A 114 11.10 5.34 -0.11
C ALA A 114 10.16 4.12 -0.10
N ASN A 115 10.56 2.98 -0.68
CA ASN A 115 9.69 1.83 -0.86
C ASN A 115 9.85 0.78 0.25
N LEU A 116 11.10 0.38 0.58
CA LEU A 116 11.34 -0.73 1.50
C LEU A 116 11.55 -0.26 2.94
N LYS A 117 12.40 0.77 3.13
CA LYS A 117 12.65 1.29 4.49
C LYS A 117 11.41 1.92 5.09
N SER A 118 10.56 2.57 4.29
CA SER A 118 9.28 3.11 4.74
C SER A 118 8.36 2.02 5.32
N VAL A 119 8.27 0.86 4.65
CA VAL A 119 7.50 -0.30 5.14
C VAL A 119 8.02 -0.81 6.48
N PHE A 120 9.34 -0.90 6.62
CA PHE A 120 9.95 -1.23 7.90
C PHE A 120 9.61 -0.20 8.98
N ASN A 121 9.75 1.09 8.71
CA ASN A 121 9.54 2.16 9.68
C ASN A 121 8.10 2.15 10.23
N THR A 122 7.12 2.18 9.36
CA THR A 122 5.70 2.23 9.73
C THR A 122 5.24 0.94 10.41
N THR A 123 5.70 -0.23 9.92
CA THR A 123 5.39 -1.53 10.54
C THR A 123 5.96 -1.61 11.95
N LYS A 124 7.23 -1.21 12.13
CA LYS A 124 7.86 -1.19 13.46
C LYS A 124 7.17 -0.22 14.40
N ALA A 125 6.79 0.97 13.92
CA ALA A 125 6.12 1.97 14.74
C ALA A 125 4.73 1.50 15.22
N VAL A 126 3.91 0.85 14.34
CA VAL A 126 2.56 0.39 14.69
C VAL A 126 2.55 -0.86 15.56
N GLN A 127 3.64 -1.64 15.55
CA GLN A 127 3.72 -2.95 16.19
C GLN A 127 3.28 -2.93 17.66
N ARG A 128 3.74 -1.93 18.43
CA ARG A 128 3.41 -1.81 19.86
C ARG A 128 1.91 -1.63 20.09
N ALA A 129 1.25 -0.84 19.26
CA ALA A 129 -0.19 -0.61 19.33
C ALA A 129 -0.96 -1.90 19.04
N MET A 130 -0.62 -2.61 17.97
CA MET A 130 -1.28 -3.87 17.59
C MET A 130 -1.01 -5.00 18.59
N LEU A 131 0.20 -5.08 19.15
CA LEU A 131 0.54 -6.07 20.20
C LEU A 131 -0.28 -5.90 21.48
N LYS A 132 -0.58 -4.66 21.86
CA LYS A 132 -1.43 -4.35 23.03
C LYS A 132 -2.85 -4.85 22.80
N GLU A 133 -3.39 -4.65 21.62
CA GLU A 133 -4.76 -5.10 21.25
C GLU A 133 -4.83 -6.60 20.91
N ARG A 134 -3.68 -7.26 20.69
CA ARG A 134 -3.60 -8.66 20.20
C ARG A 134 -4.46 -8.89 18.95
N LYS A 135 -4.51 -7.90 18.09
CA LYS A 135 -5.23 -7.91 16.80
C LYS A 135 -4.60 -6.91 15.87
N GLY A 136 -4.50 -7.25 14.57
CA GLY A 136 -4.03 -6.31 13.54
C GLY A 136 -3.93 -6.96 12.17
N SER A 137 -4.00 -6.12 11.14
CA SER A 137 -3.72 -6.54 9.76
C SER A 137 -2.75 -5.55 9.10
N ILE A 138 -1.58 -6.04 8.71
CA ILE A 138 -0.57 -5.27 7.96
C ILE A 138 -0.63 -5.71 6.51
N ILE A 139 -0.80 -4.75 5.61
CA ILE A 139 -0.92 -5.02 4.17
C ILE A 139 0.12 -4.17 3.45
N ASN A 140 1.05 -4.83 2.76
CA ASN A 140 2.13 -4.17 2.04
C ASN A 140 1.87 -4.19 0.54
N ILE A 141 1.86 -3.02 -0.11
CA ILE A 141 1.71 -2.95 -1.56
C ILE A 141 3.08 -3.18 -2.20
N THR A 142 3.26 -4.37 -2.76
CA THR A 142 4.43 -4.73 -3.55
C THR A 142 4.16 -4.51 -5.05
N SER A 143 4.58 -5.40 -5.93
CA SER A 143 4.34 -5.37 -7.38
C SER A 143 4.68 -6.73 -8.00
N VAL A 144 4.08 -7.05 -9.13
CA VAL A 144 4.53 -8.16 -10.00
C VAL A 144 6.00 -8.01 -10.40
N VAL A 145 6.51 -6.77 -10.48
CA VAL A 145 7.92 -6.49 -10.74
C VAL A 145 8.83 -7.01 -9.62
N GLY A 146 8.36 -7.01 -8.37
CA GLY A 146 9.07 -7.61 -7.24
C GLY A 146 9.10 -9.15 -7.29
N ILE A 147 8.23 -9.78 -8.06
CA ILE A 147 8.16 -11.23 -8.24
C ILE A 147 9.01 -11.66 -9.45
N ARG A 148 8.82 -11.02 -10.61
CA ARG A 148 9.41 -11.41 -11.89
C ARG A 148 10.69 -10.64 -12.25
N GLY A 149 10.84 -9.41 -11.75
CA GLY A 149 11.77 -8.43 -12.28
C GLY A 149 11.22 -7.70 -13.51
N ASN A 150 11.88 -6.60 -13.89
CA ASN A 150 11.63 -5.88 -15.14
C ASN A 150 12.90 -5.14 -15.57
N ALA A 151 13.22 -5.18 -16.87
CA ALA A 151 14.36 -4.43 -17.41
C ALA A 151 14.17 -2.92 -17.16
N GLY A 152 15.23 -2.24 -16.70
CA GLY A 152 15.19 -0.82 -16.34
C GLY A 152 14.64 -0.51 -14.96
N GLN A 153 14.27 -1.51 -14.16
CA GLN A 153 13.68 -1.35 -12.83
C GLN A 153 14.42 -2.14 -11.74
N ALA A 154 15.74 -2.28 -11.83
CA ALA A 154 16.52 -3.08 -10.88
C ALA A 154 16.34 -2.61 -9.43
N ASN A 155 16.37 -1.29 -9.17
CA ASN A 155 16.11 -0.68 -7.87
C ASN A 155 14.67 -0.94 -7.37
N TYR A 156 13.69 -0.73 -8.22
CA TYR A 156 12.28 -0.94 -7.90
C TYR A 156 11.99 -2.42 -7.64
N ALA A 157 12.46 -3.31 -8.51
CA ALA A 157 12.34 -4.76 -8.35
C ALA A 157 12.96 -5.23 -7.02
N ALA A 158 14.17 -4.78 -6.70
CA ALA A 158 14.84 -5.09 -5.43
C ALA A 158 14.01 -4.61 -4.22
N SER A 159 13.49 -3.38 -4.27
CA SER A 159 12.66 -2.84 -3.18
C SER A 159 11.36 -3.65 -2.99
N LYS A 160 10.67 -4.01 -4.08
CA LYS A 160 9.40 -4.73 -4.03
C LYS A 160 9.60 -6.22 -3.68
N ALA A 161 10.68 -6.85 -4.12
CA ALA A 161 11.08 -8.18 -3.68
C ALA A 161 11.44 -8.20 -2.17
N GLY A 162 12.14 -7.18 -1.70
CA GLY A 162 12.44 -7.00 -0.27
C GLY A 162 11.19 -6.91 0.59
N ILE A 163 10.13 -6.23 0.13
CA ILE A 163 8.82 -6.17 0.80
C ILE A 163 8.21 -7.57 0.94
N ILE A 164 8.34 -8.43 -0.07
CA ILE A 164 7.83 -9.81 -0.03
C ILE A 164 8.52 -10.61 1.08
N GLY A 165 9.85 -10.57 1.15
CA GLY A 165 10.62 -11.22 2.20
C GLY A 165 10.28 -10.67 3.59
N PHE A 166 10.22 -9.34 3.72
CA PHE A 166 9.83 -8.66 4.94
C PHE A 166 8.44 -9.07 5.43
N THR A 167 7.46 -9.11 4.52
CA THR A 167 6.08 -9.53 4.83
C THR A 167 6.03 -10.92 5.46
N LYS A 168 6.74 -11.88 4.88
CA LYS A 168 6.79 -13.26 5.38
C LYS A 168 7.43 -13.36 6.77
N SER A 169 8.52 -12.64 7.00
CA SER A 169 9.21 -12.61 8.29
C SER A 169 8.32 -12.01 9.38
N VAL A 170 7.68 -10.86 9.10
CA VAL A 170 6.75 -10.20 10.05
C VAL A 170 5.54 -11.09 10.35
N ALA A 171 5.01 -11.81 9.35
CA ALA A 171 3.90 -12.74 9.54
C ALA A 171 4.26 -13.86 10.52
N LEU A 172 5.46 -14.44 10.42
CA LEU A 172 5.96 -15.47 11.34
C LEU A 172 6.17 -14.91 12.75
N GLU A 173 6.71 -13.71 12.86
CA GLU A 173 7.03 -13.08 14.15
C GLU A 173 5.78 -12.66 14.93
N LEU A 174 4.77 -12.09 14.24
CA LEU A 174 3.59 -11.52 14.88
C LEU A 174 2.36 -12.44 14.90
N GLY A 175 2.38 -13.56 14.20
CA GLY A 175 1.24 -14.48 14.06
C GLY A 175 0.72 -15.00 15.40
N SER A 176 1.60 -15.32 16.36
CA SER A 176 1.22 -15.76 17.71
C SER A 176 0.46 -14.70 18.52
N ARG A 177 0.42 -13.47 18.03
CA ARG A 177 -0.31 -12.34 18.63
C ARG A 177 -1.56 -11.96 17.85
N SER A 178 -2.01 -12.83 16.94
CA SER A 178 -3.16 -12.60 16.06
C SER A 178 -3.00 -11.35 15.18
N ILE A 179 -1.75 -10.99 14.82
CA ILE A 179 -1.44 -9.93 13.89
C ILE A 179 -1.02 -10.58 12.58
N ARG A 180 -1.76 -10.28 11.51
CA ARG A 180 -1.50 -10.81 10.17
C ARG A 180 -0.65 -9.82 9.37
N CYS A 181 0.21 -10.33 8.52
CA CYS A 181 0.98 -9.51 7.58
C CYS A 181 0.95 -10.16 6.21
N ASN A 182 0.39 -9.47 5.22
CA ASN A 182 0.27 -9.95 3.84
C ASN A 182 0.73 -8.87 2.86
N ALA A 183 0.99 -9.25 1.62
CA ALA A 183 1.31 -8.35 0.53
C ALA A 183 0.27 -8.45 -0.58
N VAL A 184 0.01 -7.33 -1.26
CA VAL A 184 -0.70 -7.27 -2.54
C VAL A 184 0.31 -6.92 -3.61
N ALA A 185 0.34 -7.66 -4.70
CA ALA A 185 1.22 -7.46 -5.85
C ALA A 185 0.40 -7.03 -7.08
N PRO A 186 0.18 -5.73 -7.29
CA PRO A 186 -0.49 -5.25 -8.49
C PRO A 186 0.33 -5.53 -9.75
N GLY A 187 -0.37 -5.84 -10.85
CA GLY A 187 0.17 -5.85 -12.20
C GLY A 187 0.16 -4.46 -12.83
N PHE A 188 -0.23 -4.40 -14.10
CA PHE A 188 -0.46 -3.14 -14.79
C PHE A 188 -1.80 -2.53 -14.34
N ILE A 189 -1.73 -1.40 -13.61
CA ILE A 189 -2.91 -0.68 -13.10
C ILE A 189 -3.03 0.66 -13.81
N GLU A 190 -4.18 0.88 -14.43
CA GLU A 190 -4.51 2.14 -15.11
C GLU A 190 -4.80 3.22 -14.07
N THR A 191 -3.99 4.29 -14.11
CA THR A 191 -4.05 5.43 -13.21
C THR A 191 -3.81 6.72 -13.99
N GLU A 192 -3.96 7.88 -13.35
CA GLU A 192 -3.57 9.16 -13.97
C GLU A 192 -2.12 9.14 -14.51
N MET A 193 -1.22 8.40 -13.88
CA MET A 193 0.18 8.30 -14.32
C MET A 193 0.35 7.47 -15.60
N THR A 194 -0.50 6.48 -15.82
CA THR A 194 -0.46 5.65 -17.03
C THR A 194 -1.28 6.22 -18.18
N ALA A 195 -2.22 7.12 -17.88
CA ALA A 195 -3.05 7.78 -18.89
C ALA A 195 -2.27 8.70 -19.86
N VAL A 196 -1.03 9.07 -19.52
CA VAL A 196 -0.15 9.87 -20.37
C VAL A 196 0.72 9.02 -21.32
N LEU A 197 0.62 7.68 -21.23
CA LEU A 197 1.39 6.77 -22.08
C LEU A 197 0.74 6.64 -23.46
N ASP A 198 1.57 6.33 -24.47
CA ASP A 198 1.10 6.05 -25.83
C ASP A 198 0.11 4.86 -25.82
N GLU A 199 -1.07 5.08 -26.42
CA GLU A 199 -2.13 4.04 -26.49
C GLU A 199 -1.64 2.73 -27.14
N LYS A 200 -0.70 2.78 -28.07
CA LYS A 200 -0.11 1.57 -28.68
C LYS A 200 0.69 0.76 -27.66
N VAL A 201 1.40 1.44 -26.75
CA VAL A 201 2.16 0.78 -25.66
C VAL A 201 1.19 0.15 -24.68
N VAL A 202 0.14 0.87 -24.29
CA VAL A 202 -0.91 0.39 -23.38
C VAL A 202 -1.66 -0.80 -23.99
N ALA A 203 -2.02 -0.73 -25.28
CA ALA A 203 -2.66 -1.82 -25.99
C ALA A 203 -1.78 -3.09 -26.02
N GLY A 204 -0.48 -2.94 -26.27
CA GLY A 204 0.47 -4.07 -26.23
C GLY A 204 0.55 -4.71 -24.83
N TRP A 205 0.48 -3.93 -23.78
CA TRP A 205 0.44 -4.47 -22.41
C TRP A 205 -0.86 -5.22 -22.12
N ARG A 206 -2.02 -4.65 -22.53
CA ARG A 206 -3.33 -5.31 -22.39
C ARG A 206 -3.40 -6.64 -23.13
N GLU A 207 -2.79 -6.74 -24.31
CA GLU A 207 -2.72 -8.01 -25.08
C GLU A 207 -1.99 -9.11 -24.31
N GLY A 208 -0.94 -8.78 -23.56
CA GLY A 208 -0.18 -9.71 -22.75
C GLY A 208 -0.90 -10.16 -21.46
N ILE A 209 -1.98 -9.48 -21.06
CA ILE A 209 -2.75 -9.82 -19.86
C ILE A 209 -3.88 -10.79 -20.24
N PRO A 210 -4.01 -11.97 -19.60
CA PRO A 210 -5.10 -12.92 -19.88
C PRO A 210 -6.50 -12.31 -19.83
N LEU A 211 -6.80 -11.42 -18.85
CA LEU A 211 -8.09 -10.72 -18.76
C LEU A 211 -8.25 -9.57 -19.77
N LYS A 212 -7.27 -9.33 -20.67
CA LYS A 212 -7.32 -8.38 -21.78
C LYS A 212 -7.64 -6.93 -21.40
N ARG A 213 -7.39 -6.54 -20.17
CA ARG A 213 -7.50 -5.17 -19.67
C ARG A 213 -6.41 -4.86 -18.64
N GLY A 214 -6.10 -3.61 -18.45
CA GLY A 214 -5.42 -3.17 -17.25
C GLY A 214 -6.32 -3.30 -16.00
N GLY A 215 -5.73 -3.46 -14.85
CA GLY A 215 -6.44 -3.35 -13.59
C GLY A 215 -6.76 -1.89 -13.27
N THR A 216 -7.72 -1.67 -12.40
CA THR A 216 -8.05 -0.35 -11.86
C THR A 216 -7.56 -0.22 -10.41
N PRO A 217 -7.43 1.00 -9.86
CA PRO A 217 -7.20 1.17 -8.42
C PRO A 217 -8.22 0.43 -7.55
N GLU A 218 -9.46 0.29 -8.02
CA GLU A 218 -10.51 -0.45 -7.32
C GLU A 218 -10.24 -1.97 -7.29
N ASP A 219 -9.71 -2.57 -8.37
CA ASP A 219 -9.33 -3.99 -8.38
C ASP A 219 -8.32 -4.27 -7.24
N VAL A 220 -7.34 -3.39 -7.05
CA VAL A 220 -6.36 -3.49 -5.96
C VAL A 220 -7.02 -3.24 -4.60
N ALA A 221 -7.88 -2.23 -4.51
CA ALA A 221 -8.56 -1.85 -3.27
C ALA A 221 -9.46 -2.97 -2.74
N ASN A 222 -10.14 -3.73 -3.62
CA ASN A 222 -10.95 -4.89 -3.22
C ASN A 222 -10.11 -5.96 -2.52
N ALA A 223 -8.92 -6.27 -3.03
CA ALA A 223 -7.98 -7.19 -2.40
C ALA A 223 -7.49 -6.68 -1.03
N VAL A 224 -7.22 -5.36 -0.93
CA VAL A 224 -6.82 -4.72 0.34
C VAL A 224 -7.95 -4.79 1.37
N VAL A 225 -9.20 -4.50 1.00
CA VAL A 225 -10.36 -4.61 1.88
C VAL A 225 -10.54 -6.04 2.38
N PHE A 226 -10.42 -7.04 1.49
CA PHE A 226 -10.45 -8.45 1.87
C PHE A 226 -9.38 -8.77 2.92
N LEU A 227 -8.13 -8.37 2.68
CA LEU A 227 -7.02 -8.64 3.61
C LEU A 227 -7.12 -7.83 4.91
N ALA A 228 -7.79 -6.68 4.93
CA ALA A 228 -8.06 -5.91 6.14
C ALA A 228 -9.19 -6.52 6.98
N SER A 229 -10.12 -7.23 6.37
CA SER A 229 -11.33 -7.78 7.00
C SER A 229 -11.09 -9.11 7.72
N ASP A 230 -12.06 -9.53 8.53
CA ASP A 230 -12.07 -10.83 9.20
C ASP A 230 -12.25 -12.02 8.22
N TRP A 231 -12.65 -11.76 6.97
CA TRP A 231 -12.71 -12.79 5.92
C TRP A 231 -11.35 -13.41 5.58
N SER A 232 -10.26 -12.72 5.91
CA SER A 232 -8.90 -13.20 5.75
C SER A 232 -8.23 -13.60 7.08
N SER A 233 -9.04 -13.91 8.12
CA SER A 233 -8.54 -14.19 9.48
C SER A 233 -7.53 -15.34 9.57
N TYR A 234 -7.54 -16.27 8.62
CA TYR A 234 -6.59 -17.40 8.56
C TYR A 234 -5.54 -17.25 7.45
N ILE A 235 -5.32 -16.01 6.95
CA ILE A 235 -4.38 -15.70 5.87
C ILE A 235 -3.30 -14.78 6.39
N THR A 236 -2.05 -15.26 6.43
CA THR A 236 -0.86 -14.47 6.79
C THR A 236 0.37 -14.94 6.01
N GLY A 237 1.33 -14.06 5.75
CA GLY A 237 2.55 -14.35 5.00
C GLY A 237 2.34 -14.50 3.49
N GLN A 238 1.16 -14.18 2.96
CA GLN A 238 0.82 -14.39 1.55
C GLN A 238 1.10 -13.17 0.69
N VAL A 239 1.35 -13.44 -0.59
CA VAL A 239 1.45 -12.42 -1.65
C VAL A 239 0.30 -12.64 -2.62
N LEU A 240 -0.70 -11.76 -2.56
CA LEU A 240 -1.88 -11.83 -3.43
C LEU A 240 -1.62 -10.99 -4.68
N GLN A 241 -1.50 -11.67 -5.82
CA GLN A 241 -1.38 -11.00 -7.13
C GLN A 241 -2.74 -10.44 -7.56
N VAL A 242 -2.72 -9.19 -8.04
CA VAL A 242 -3.88 -8.49 -8.63
C VAL A 242 -3.41 -7.97 -9.99
N ASP A 243 -3.31 -8.88 -10.96
CA ASP A 243 -2.57 -8.65 -12.19
C ASP A 243 -3.29 -9.14 -13.47
N GLY A 244 -4.52 -9.63 -13.34
CA GLY A 244 -5.29 -10.15 -14.47
C GLY A 244 -4.73 -11.43 -15.09
N GLY A 245 -3.86 -12.15 -14.37
CA GLY A 245 -3.17 -13.35 -14.83
C GLY A 245 -1.83 -13.05 -15.54
N MET A 246 -1.28 -11.86 -15.40
CA MET A 246 -0.04 -11.44 -16.06
C MET A 246 1.17 -12.32 -15.70
N LEU A 247 1.15 -12.94 -14.52
CA LEU A 247 2.20 -13.85 -14.03
C LEU A 247 1.71 -15.28 -13.80
N THR A 248 0.85 -15.77 -14.64
CA THR A 248 0.47 -17.20 -14.65
C THR A 248 1.37 -18.01 -15.56
#